data_4149294cc6178e149e4821b312bb68f2
#
_entry.id   4149294cc6178e149e4821b312bb68f2
#
_cell.length_a   1.000
_cell.length_b   1.000
_cell.length_c   1.000
_cell.angle_alpha   90.00
_cell.angle_beta   90.00
_cell.angle_gamma   90.00
#
_symmetry.space_group_name_H-M   'P 1'
#
loop_
_entity.id
_entity.type
_entity.pdbx_description
1 polymer ?
#
loop_
_entity_poly.entity_id
_entity_poly.type
_entity_poly.pdbx_seq_one_letter_code
_entity_poly.pdbx_strand_id
1 'polypeptide(L)'
;FEKIDEACHYIPSGMKVWEGRMERFDLTQLRCYRALKNSKRLERSLGTLGGGNHFIEIDKSSDGTYYLVIHSGSRNLGKQVAEIYQQLAIDLHSGKEEYFKKRDEIISTYKAEGRRAEIQNVLKELKKEYTSNEPDVPMDLCWLYGNFMEDYLYDVEICQRFAKRSREKMAEIILERTGMTAKEQFHTIHNYIDVDEMILRKGSIAAHKGEKVLIPINMRDGSIIAMGKGNPEWNYSAPHGAGRVMSRATAKQTVNMDEYREAMKGIYTTSVNENTIDEAPMVYKSLDDIIDVINESVDIIEVIKPVFNFKASEDQRPWKKEGDESNGKADL
;
A
#
# COMPACT_ATOMS: atom_id res chain seq x y z
N PHE A 1 21.49 -14.00 9.61
CA PHE A 1 20.67 -12.76 9.58
C PHE A 1 21.38 -11.60 8.89
N GLU A 2 22.70 -11.44 9.05
CA GLU A 2 23.47 -10.36 8.40
C GLU A 2 23.24 -10.30 6.88
N LYS A 3 23.30 -11.41 6.17
CA LYS A 3 23.02 -11.45 4.72
C LYS A 3 21.58 -11.06 4.37
N ILE A 4 20.63 -11.38 5.25
CA ILE A 4 19.23 -11.01 5.06
C ILE A 4 19.10 -9.49 5.27
N ASP A 5 19.72 -8.94 6.29
CA ASP A 5 19.74 -7.51 6.58
C ASP A 5 20.37 -6.70 5.44
N GLU A 6 21.52 -7.15 4.92
CA GLU A 6 22.14 -6.57 3.72
C GLU A 6 21.21 -6.60 2.50
N ALA A 7 20.50 -7.72 2.28
CA ALA A 7 19.53 -7.84 1.18
C ALA A 7 18.36 -6.88 1.37
N CYS A 8 17.86 -6.70 2.59
CA CYS A 8 16.80 -5.74 2.91
C CYS A 8 17.27 -4.29 2.70
N HIS A 9 18.49 -3.93 3.10
CA HIS A 9 19.06 -2.60 2.86
C HIS A 9 19.31 -2.31 1.39
N TYR A 10 19.51 -3.33 0.56
CA TYR A 10 19.61 -3.18 -0.90
C TYR A 10 18.27 -2.75 -1.52
N ILE A 11 17.13 -3.10 -0.92
CA ILE A 11 15.80 -2.73 -1.38
C ILE A 11 15.55 -1.25 -1.06
N PRO A 12 15.20 -0.39 -2.05
CA PRO A 12 14.93 1.01 -1.78
C PRO A 12 13.77 1.23 -0.81
N SER A 13 13.89 2.24 0.05
CA SER A 13 12.89 2.54 1.09
C SER A 13 11.59 3.16 0.55
N GLY A 14 11.54 3.62 -0.68
CA GLY A 14 10.39 4.33 -1.26
C GLY A 14 10.56 5.84 -1.34
N MET A 15 11.39 6.46 -0.50
CA MET A 15 11.90 7.82 -0.73
C MET A 15 12.91 7.79 -1.90
N LYS A 16 13.74 6.77 -1.94
CA LYS A 16 14.55 6.39 -3.10
C LYS A 16 13.78 5.37 -3.94
N VAL A 17 13.96 5.41 -5.22
CA VAL A 17 13.50 4.41 -6.18
C VAL A 17 14.72 3.80 -6.86
N TRP A 18 14.55 2.76 -7.66
CA TRP A 18 15.65 2.18 -8.43
C TRP A 18 16.23 3.21 -9.42
N GLU A 19 17.53 3.36 -9.45
CA GLU A 19 18.21 4.28 -10.39
C GLU A 19 18.08 3.77 -11.82
N GLY A 20 18.21 2.46 -12.00
CA GLY A 20 18.01 1.76 -13.26
C GLY A 20 16.61 1.20 -13.43
N ARG A 21 16.34 0.67 -14.62
CA ARG A 21 15.09 -0.03 -14.92
C ARG A 21 15.32 -1.51 -14.65
N MET A 22 14.95 -1.97 -13.43
CA MET A 22 15.09 -3.39 -13.07
C MET A 22 14.04 -4.25 -13.77
N GLU A 23 12.79 -3.81 -13.69
CA GLU A 23 11.63 -4.45 -14.30
C GLU A 23 10.65 -3.38 -14.74
N ARG A 24 9.95 -3.61 -15.82
CA ARG A 24 8.97 -2.67 -16.33
C ARG A 24 7.57 -3.17 -16.04
N PHE A 25 6.83 -2.43 -15.19
CA PHE A 25 5.41 -2.57 -15.08
C PHE A 25 4.74 -1.55 -16.02
N ASP A 26 3.89 -2.02 -16.92
CA ASP A 26 3.24 -1.13 -17.88
C ASP A 26 2.08 -0.37 -17.23
N LEU A 27 2.35 0.89 -16.86
CA LEU A 27 1.34 1.79 -16.31
C LEU A 27 0.46 2.43 -17.39
N THR A 28 0.81 2.31 -18.69
CA THR A 28 0.04 2.92 -19.79
C THR A 28 -1.32 2.26 -19.99
N GLN A 29 -1.53 1.08 -19.44
CA GLN A 29 -2.81 0.38 -19.43
C GLN A 29 -3.85 1.05 -18.50
N LEU A 30 -3.44 1.88 -17.54
CA LEU A 30 -4.38 2.61 -16.67
C LEU A 30 -5.23 3.61 -17.46
N ARG A 31 -6.52 3.64 -17.19
CA ARG A 31 -7.46 4.61 -17.77
C ARG A 31 -7.07 6.03 -17.38
N CYS A 32 -6.68 6.21 -16.12
CA CYS A 32 -6.22 7.51 -15.60
C CYS A 32 -4.73 7.80 -15.88
N TYR A 33 -4.01 7.01 -16.67
CA TYR A 33 -2.55 7.15 -16.88
C TYR A 33 -2.09 8.59 -17.13
N ARG A 34 -2.85 9.36 -17.96
CA ARG A 34 -2.49 10.73 -18.33
C ARG A 34 -2.60 11.73 -17.18
N ALA A 35 -3.36 11.40 -16.14
CA ALA A 35 -3.51 12.23 -14.95
C ALA A 35 -2.45 11.92 -13.88
N LEU A 36 -1.70 10.82 -14.02
CA LEU A 36 -0.63 10.45 -13.10
C LEU A 36 0.51 11.46 -13.14
N LYS A 37 0.99 11.83 -11.96
CA LYS A 37 2.18 12.67 -11.78
C LYS A 37 3.42 11.79 -11.63
N ASN A 38 4.51 12.17 -12.32
CA ASN A 38 5.79 11.48 -12.20
C ASN A 38 5.73 9.96 -12.54
N SER A 39 5.05 9.57 -13.61
CA SER A 39 4.85 8.16 -14.00
C SER A 39 6.14 7.34 -14.05
N LYS A 40 7.27 7.91 -14.52
CA LYS A 40 8.59 7.26 -14.49
C LYS A 40 9.06 6.90 -13.07
N ARG A 41 8.74 7.74 -12.08
CA ARG A 41 9.05 7.45 -10.69
C ARG A 41 8.14 6.34 -10.14
N LEU A 42 6.86 6.34 -10.52
CA LEU A 42 5.93 5.29 -10.13
C LEU A 42 6.38 3.93 -10.68
N GLU A 43 6.78 3.83 -11.95
CA GLU A 43 7.36 2.63 -12.54
C GLU A 43 8.59 2.13 -11.75
N ARG A 44 9.49 3.05 -11.34
CA ARG A 44 10.70 2.75 -10.57
C ARG A 44 10.43 2.41 -9.10
N SER A 45 9.21 2.58 -8.64
CA SER A 45 8.83 2.22 -7.26
C SER A 45 8.43 0.75 -7.10
N LEU A 46 8.36 -0.02 -8.20
CA LEU A 46 8.18 -1.46 -8.13
C LEU A 46 9.33 -2.11 -7.33
N GLY A 47 9.00 -3.02 -6.43
CA GLY A 47 10.00 -3.67 -5.59
C GLY A 47 10.63 -2.77 -4.52
N THR A 48 9.98 -1.66 -4.13
CA THR A 48 10.40 -0.81 -3.00
C THR A 48 9.55 -1.09 -1.77
N LEU A 49 10.15 -1.09 -0.57
CA LEU A 49 9.46 -1.48 0.65
C LEU A 49 8.43 -0.43 1.11
N GLY A 50 8.84 0.81 1.29
CA GLY A 50 8.03 1.86 1.89
C GLY A 50 8.16 1.98 3.40
N GLY A 51 7.82 3.16 3.91
CA GLY A 51 7.83 3.45 5.35
C GLY A 51 6.52 3.10 6.07
N GLY A 52 6.43 3.50 7.32
CA GLY A 52 5.27 3.28 8.17
C GLY A 52 5.18 1.83 8.65
N ASN A 53 4.01 1.22 8.49
CA ASN A 53 3.78 -0.17 8.92
C ASN A 53 4.33 -1.24 7.96
N HIS A 54 5.01 -0.85 6.86
CA HIS A 54 5.64 -1.82 5.97
C HIS A 54 6.87 -2.46 6.62
N PHE A 55 7.05 -3.76 6.38
CA PHE A 55 8.13 -4.53 6.98
C PHE A 55 8.53 -5.74 6.12
N ILE A 56 9.70 -6.28 6.43
CA ILE A 56 10.19 -7.59 5.99
C ILE A 56 10.58 -8.33 7.27
N GLU A 57 10.04 -9.53 7.46
CA GLU A 57 10.32 -10.38 8.61
C GLU A 57 10.75 -11.77 8.18
N ILE A 58 11.58 -12.39 9.00
CA ILE A 58 11.73 -13.86 9.01
C ILE A 58 11.11 -14.34 10.31
N ASP A 59 10.04 -15.09 10.16
CA ASP A 59 9.35 -15.73 11.25
C ASP A 59 9.68 -17.22 11.31
N LYS A 60 9.58 -17.81 12.48
CA LYS A 60 9.83 -19.24 12.71
C LYS A 60 8.62 -19.87 13.38
N SER A 61 8.19 -21.01 12.84
CA SER A 61 7.15 -21.83 13.45
C SER A 61 7.70 -22.77 14.52
N SER A 62 6.79 -23.41 15.25
CA SER A 62 7.14 -24.38 16.31
C SER A 62 7.84 -25.62 15.78
N ASP A 63 7.60 -26.02 14.54
CA ASP A 63 8.26 -27.15 13.88
C ASP A 63 9.63 -26.81 13.27
N GLY A 64 10.03 -25.53 13.35
CA GLY A 64 11.31 -25.04 12.84
C GLY A 64 11.27 -24.53 11.40
N THR A 65 10.12 -24.50 10.74
CA THR A 65 9.95 -23.91 9.40
C THR A 65 10.12 -22.39 9.47
N TYR A 66 10.79 -21.81 8.48
CA TYR A 66 10.98 -20.38 8.37
C TYR A 66 10.05 -19.79 7.30
N TYR A 67 9.53 -18.60 7.60
CA TYR A 67 8.65 -17.82 6.73
C TYR A 67 9.27 -16.46 6.44
N LEU A 68 9.41 -16.12 5.17
CA LEU A 68 9.72 -14.76 4.74
C LEU A 68 8.40 -14.00 4.56
N VAL A 69 8.13 -13.06 5.44
CA VAL A 69 6.92 -12.22 5.42
C VAL A 69 7.26 -10.83 4.91
N ILE A 70 6.57 -10.39 3.85
CA ILE A 70 6.75 -9.06 3.26
C ILE A 70 5.43 -8.31 3.26
N HIS A 71 5.37 -7.23 4.03
CA HIS A 71 4.22 -6.33 4.08
C HIS A 71 4.52 -5.04 3.32
N SER A 72 3.91 -4.88 2.15
CA SER A 72 4.00 -3.67 1.33
C SER A 72 2.81 -3.59 0.37
N GLY A 73 2.49 -2.37 -0.08
CA GLY A 73 1.32 -2.08 -0.90
C GLY A 73 1.65 -1.51 -2.29
N SER A 74 0.66 -0.87 -2.92
CA SER A 74 0.76 -0.27 -4.26
C SER A 74 1.58 1.02 -4.31
N ARG A 75 2.24 1.38 -3.24
CA ARG A 75 3.07 2.59 -3.11
C ARG A 75 2.26 3.86 -3.44
N ASN A 76 2.92 4.88 -3.96
CA ASN A 76 2.25 6.12 -4.35
C ASN A 76 1.32 5.95 -5.57
N LEU A 77 1.43 4.85 -6.32
CA LEU A 77 0.57 4.58 -7.47
C LEU A 77 -0.89 4.49 -7.05
N GLY A 78 -1.23 3.59 -6.15
CA GLY A 78 -2.62 3.42 -5.69
C GLY A 78 -3.17 4.67 -5.01
N LYS A 79 -2.33 5.42 -4.28
CA LYS A 79 -2.75 6.71 -3.71
C LYS A 79 -3.14 7.70 -4.80
N GLN A 80 -2.32 7.89 -5.83
CA GLN A 80 -2.65 8.81 -6.93
C GLN A 80 -3.90 8.37 -7.69
N VAL A 81 -4.06 7.08 -7.97
CA VAL A 81 -5.26 6.56 -8.63
C VAL A 81 -6.50 6.87 -7.79
N ALA A 82 -6.48 6.58 -6.49
CA ALA A 82 -7.59 6.89 -5.60
C ALA A 82 -7.92 8.40 -5.57
N GLU A 83 -6.92 9.28 -5.47
CA GLU A 83 -7.10 10.74 -5.47
C GLU A 83 -7.68 11.25 -6.80
N ILE A 84 -7.25 10.71 -7.93
CA ILE A 84 -7.77 11.08 -9.25
C ILE A 84 -9.26 10.73 -9.35
N TYR A 85 -9.66 9.54 -8.96
CA TYR A 85 -11.05 9.10 -9.03
C TYR A 85 -11.94 9.73 -7.95
N GLN A 86 -11.39 10.04 -6.76
CA GLN A 86 -12.11 10.86 -5.77
C GLN A 86 -12.40 12.26 -6.30
N GLN A 87 -11.42 12.90 -6.96
CA GLN A 87 -11.64 14.19 -7.59
C GLN A 87 -12.66 14.10 -8.73
N LEU A 88 -12.63 13.02 -9.52
CA LEU A 88 -13.62 12.80 -10.56
C LEU A 88 -15.03 12.64 -9.99
N ALA A 89 -15.18 11.92 -8.88
CA ALA A 89 -16.46 11.79 -8.19
C ALA A 89 -16.99 13.15 -7.72
N ILE A 90 -16.14 13.99 -7.11
CA ILE A 90 -16.48 15.36 -6.72
C ILE A 90 -16.92 16.18 -7.94
N ASP A 91 -16.19 16.09 -9.03
CA ASP A 91 -16.49 16.83 -10.27
C ASP A 91 -17.84 16.41 -10.87
N LEU A 92 -18.20 15.13 -10.82
CA LEU A 92 -19.50 14.62 -11.26
C LEU A 92 -20.64 15.20 -10.41
N HIS A 93 -20.51 15.18 -9.08
CA HIS A 93 -21.48 15.76 -8.13
C HIS A 93 -21.50 17.28 -8.14
N SER A 94 -20.52 17.93 -8.77
CA SER A 94 -20.48 19.38 -9.00
C SER A 94 -21.08 19.80 -10.34
N GLY A 95 -21.79 18.90 -11.05
CA GLY A 95 -22.51 19.19 -12.30
C GLY A 95 -21.64 19.11 -13.57
N LYS A 96 -20.43 18.51 -13.52
CA LYS A 96 -19.56 18.40 -14.70
C LYS A 96 -19.81 17.17 -15.59
N GLU A 97 -20.88 16.41 -15.40
CA GLU A 97 -21.16 15.24 -16.21
C GLU A 97 -21.28 15.57 -17.70
N GLU A 98 -21.99 16.64 -18.03
CA GLU A 98 -22.17 17.12 -19.40
C GLU A 98 -20.83 17.55 -20.03
N TYR A 99 -19.95 18.18 -19.23
CA TYR A 99 -18.59 18.51 -19.68
C TYR A 99 -17.81 17.25 -20.07
N PHE A 100 -17.89 16.17 -19.29
CA PHE A 100 -17.16 14.93 -19.61
C PHE A 100 -17.73 14.27 -20.86
N LYS A 101 -19.05 14.25 -21.07
CA LYS A 101 -19.67 13.73 -22.29
C LYS A 101 -19.19 14.49 -23.53
N LYS A 102 -19.28 15.82 -23.52
CA LYS A 102 -18.78 16.65 -24.62
C LYS A 102 -17.29 16.53 -24.88
N ARG A 103 -16.50 16.43 -23.80
CA ARG A 103 -15.05 16.19 -23.91
C ARG A 103 -14.75 14.90 -24.69
N ASP A 104 -15.42 13.82 -24.34
CA ASP A 104 -15.17 12.52 -24.95
C ASP A 104 -15.66 12.45 -26.39
N GLU A 105 -16.78 13.11 -26.72
CA GLU A 105 -17.26 13.30 -28.09
C GLU A 105 -16.27 14.10 -28.93
N ILE A 106 -15.76 15.22 -28.44
CA ILE A 106 -14.74 16.01 -29.14
C ILE A 106 -13.49 15.18 -29.39
N ILE A 107 -12.97 14.47 -28.38
CA ILE A 107 -11.78 13.64 -28.53
C ILE A 107 -11.99 12.55 -29.57
N SER A 108 -13.15 11.89 -29.57
CA SER A 108 -13.49 10.83 -30.52
C SER A 108 -13.56 11.37 -31.93
N THR A 109 -14.35 12.45 -32.14
CA THR A 109 -14.57 13.07 -33.47
C THR A 109 -13.27 13.60 -34.06
N TYR A 110 -12.50 14.38 -33.32
CA TYR A 110 -11.25 14.97 -33.80
C TYR A 110 -10.16 13.91 -34.09
N LYS A 111 -10.17 12.79 -33.35
CA LYS A 111 -9.29 11.66 -33.68
C LYS A 111 -9.70 10.96 -34.98
N ALA A 112 -11.00 10.75 -35.18
CA ALA A 112 -11.52 10.14 -36.39
C ALA A 112 -11.24 11.01 -37.65
N GLU A 113 -11.32 12.33 -37.47
CA GLU A 113 -11.04 13.31 -38.55
C GLU A 113 -9.52 13.58 -38.74
N GLY A 114 -8.64 12.96 -37.98
CA GLY A 114 -7.18 13.19 -38.03
C GLY A 114 -6.70 14.52 -37.42
N ARG A 115 -7.57 15.28 -36.79
CA ARG A 115 -7.34 16.64 -36.24
C ARG A 115 -6.81 16.63 -34.81
N ARG A 116 -5.94 15.68 -34.47
CA ARG A 116 -5.44 15.48 -33.09
C ARG A 116 -4.75 16.71 -32.50
N ALA A 117 -4.09 17.52 -33.33
CA ALA A 117 -3.38 18.73 -32.88
C ALA A 117 -4.33 19.82 -32.33
N GLU A 118 -5.60 19.83 -32.74
CA GLU A 118 -6.58 20.82 -32.33
C GLU A 118 -7.29 20.49 -31.02
N ILE A 119 -7.26 19.21 -30.60
CA ILE A 119 -7.99 18.73 -29.43
C ILE A 119 -7.71 19.57 -28.20
N GLN A 120 -6.45 19.89 -27.90
CA GLN A 120 -6.04 20.63 -26.70
C GLN A 120 -6.68 22.04 -26.63
N ASN A 121 -6.74 22.73 -27.78
CA ASN A 121 -7.30 24.07 -27.85
C ASN A 121 -8.83 24.03 -27.67
N VAL A 122 -9.50 23.08 -28.32
CA VAL A 122 -10.96 22.93 -28.22
C VAL A 122 -11.38 22.56 -26.80
N LEU A 123 -10.64 21.64 -26.14
CA LEU A 123 -10.91 21.28 -24.74
C LEU A 123 -10.67 22.44 -23.79
N LYS A 124 -9.71 23.31 -24.08
CA LYS A 124 -9.47 24.52 -23.28
C LYS A 124 -10.64 25.50 -23.34
N GLU A 125 -11.25 25.67 -24.51
CA GLU A 125 -12.44 26.51 -24.66
C GLU A 125 -13.66 25.85 -23.98
N LEU A 126 -13.91 24.56 -24.22
CA LEU A 126 -14.96 23.82 -23.53
C LEU A 126 -14.89 23.97 -22.00
N LYS A 127 -13.70 23.90 -21.43
CA LYS A 127 -13.51 24.02 -19.98
C LYS A 127 -13.96 25.40 -19.44
N LYS A 128 -13.91 26.46 -20.24
CA LYS A 128 -14.35 27.79 -19.83
C LYS A 128 -15.88 27.91 -19.74
N GLU A 129 -16.61 27.09 -20.48
CA GLU A 129 -18.07 27.11 -20.51
C GLU A 129 -18.67 26.46 -19.25
N TYR A 130 -17.91 25.62 -18.56
CA TYR A 130 -18.38 24.88 -17.38
C TYR A 130 -17.78 25.42 -16.10
N THR A 131 -18.60 26.10 -15.30
CA THR A 131 -18.28 26.48 -13.94
C THR A 131 -18.59 25.33 -12.99
N SER A 132 -17.68 25.08 -12.03
CA SER A 132 -17.89 24.09 -10.98
C SER A 132 -18.84 24.68 -9.93
N ASN A 133 -19.91 23.96 -9.63
CA ASN A 133 -20.74 24.25 -8.47
C ASN A 133 -20.18 23.49 -7.24
N GLU A 134 -20.65 23.82 -6.05
CA GLU A 134 -20.41 22.95 -4.91
C GLU A 134 -21.14 21.61 -5.14
N PRO A 135 -20.54 20.47 -4.75
CA PRO A 135 -21.22 19.17 -4.88
C PRO A 135 -22.46 19.16 -3.98
N ASP A 136 -23.48 18.43 -4.40
CA ASP A 136 -24.76 18.25 -3.70
C ASP A 136 -24.65 17.35 -2.43
N VAL A 137 -23.51 16.71 -2.25
CA VAL A 137 -23.16 15.89 -1.07
C VAL A 137 -21.77 16.28 -0.56
N PRO A 138 -21.42 15.99 0.71
CA PRO A 138 -20.06 16.20 1.21
C PRO A 138 -19.01 15.53 0.31
N MET A 139 -17.89 16.22 0.07
CA MET A 139 -16.84 15.77 -0.86
C MET A 139 -16.35 14.36 -0.59
N ASP A 140 -16.26 13.96 0.69
CA ASP A 140 -15.81 12.62 1.10
C ASP A 140 -16.86 11.52 0.81
N LEU A 141 -18.10 11.90 0.52
CA LEU A 141 -19.21 11.02 0.23
C LEU A 141 -19.59 11.00 -1.25
N CYS A 142 -18.91 11.79 -2.11
CA CYS A 142 -19.11 11.73 -3.55
C CYS A 142 -18.71 10.35 -4.09
N TRP A 143 -19.51 9.81 -5.01
CA TRP A 143 -19.31 8.47 -5.57
C TRP A 143 -19.23 8.48 -7.09
N LEU A 144 -18.67 7.41 -7.63
CA LEU A 144 -18.62 7.14 -9.07
C LEU A 144 -19.78 6.25 -9.49
N TYR A 145 -20.21 6.39 -10.73
CA TYR A 145 -21.26 5.57 -11.33
C TYR A 145 -21.01 5.35 -12.83
N GLY A 146 -21.71 4.36 -13.44
CA GLY A 146 -21.58 4.03 -14.83
C GLY A 146 -20.12 3.73 -15.24
N ASN A 147 -19.74 4.18 -16.41
CA ASN A 147 -18.40 3.95 -16.97
C ASN A 147 -17.27 4.50 -16.10
N PHE A 148 -17.52 5.55 -15.31
CA PHE A 148 -16.51 6.12 -14.41
C PHE A 148 -16.18 5.16 -13.25
N MET A 149 -17.18 4.44 -12.76
CA MET A 149 -16.98 3.39 -11.76
C MET A 149 -16.25 2.20 -12.37
N GLU A 150 -16.62 1.77 -13.57
CA GLU A 150 -15.96 0.67 -14.30
C GLU A 150 -14.48 0.98 -14.55
N ASP A 151 -14.16 2.20 -15.01
CA ASP A 151 -12.78 2.65 -15.20
C ASP A 151 -11.98 2.64 -13.88
N TYR A 152 -12.60 3.05 -12.76
CA TYR A 152 -11.96 3.01 -11.46
C TYR A 152 -11.68 1.58 -11.00
N LEU A 153 -12.64 0.68 -11.11
CA LEU A 153 -12.48 -0.73 -10.73
C LEU A 153 -11.37 -1.40 -11.55
N TYR A 154 -11.32 -1.13 -12.85
CA TYR A 154 -10.25 -1.59 -13.73
C TYR A 154 -8.87 -1.09 -13.28
N ASP A 155 -8.75 0.20 -12.96
CA ASP A 155 -7.48 0.80 -12.51
C ASP A 155 -7.08 0.32 -11.11
N VAL A 156 -8.04 0.06 -10.22
CA VAL A 156 -7.79 -0.56 -8.91
C VAL A 156 -7.18 -1.95 -9.05
N GLU A 157 -7.71 -2.77 -9.95
CA GLU A 157 -7.16 -4.10 -10.23
C GLU A 157 -5.70 -4.03 -10.70
N ILE A 158 -5.37 -3.08 -11.58
CA ILE A 158 -4.00 -2.85 -12.02
C ILE A 158 -3.10 -2.47 -10.83
N CYS A 159 -3.58 -1.59 -9.93
CA CYS A 159 -2.84 -1.24 -8.72
C CYS A 159 -2.61 -2.45 -7.79
N GLN A 160 -3.58 -3.35 -7.69
CA GLN A 160 -3.44 -4.58 -6.90
C GLN A 160 -2.40 -5.53 -7.52
N ARG A 161 -2.41 -5.69 -8.84
CA ARG A 161 -1.39 -6.46 -9.58
C ARG A 161 0.00 -5.86 -9.42
N PHE A 162 0.12 -4.52 -9.47
CA PHE A 162 1.37 -3.82 -9.19
C PHE A 162 1.87 -4.12 -7.77
N ALA A 163 1.00 -4.03 -6.76
CA ALA A 163 1.36 -4.30 -5.36
C ALA A 163 1.81 -5.75 -5.16
N LYS A 164 1.09 -6.71 -5.76
CA LYS A 164 1.47 -8.13 -5.74
C LYS A 164 2.86 -8.32 -6.34
N ARG A 165 3.08 -7.82 -7.58
CA ARG A 165 4.37 -7.94 -8.27
C ARG A 165 5.51 -7.25 -7.51
N SER A 166 5.21 -6.13 -6.84
CA SER A 166 6.19 -5.43 -6.00
C SER A 166 6.68 -6.28 -4.82
N ARG A 167 5.78 -6.99 -4.13
CA ARG A 167 6.15 -7.92 -3.06
C ARG A 167 6.93 -9.12 -3.58
N GLU A 168 6.50 -9.71 -4.68
CA GLU A 168 7.22 -10.80 -5.34
C GLU A 168 8.64 -10.39 -5.71
N LYS A 169 8.82 -9.17 -6.27
CA LYS A 169 10.14 -8.65 -6.63
C LYS A 169 11.07 -8.49 -5.42
N MET A 170 10.54 -8.01 -4.29
CA MET A 170 11.32 -7.94 -3.05
C MET A 170 11.72 -9.34 -2.57
N ALA A 171 10.80 -10.32 -2.61
CA ALA A 171 11.10 -11.70 -2.24
C ALA A 171 12.19 -12.30 -3.15
N GLU A 172 12.09 -12.14 -4.47
CA GLU A 172 13.10 -12.58 -5.43
C GLU A 172 14.49 -12.03 -5.10
N ILE A 173 14.58 -10.71 -4.83
CA ILE A 173 15.86 -10.06 -4.48
C ILE A 173 16.44 -10.64 -3.20
N ILE A 174 15.63 -10.84 -2.16
CA ILE A 174 16.11 -11.40 -0.89
C ILE A 174 16.58 -12.84 -1.08
N LEU A 175 15.78 -13.68 -1.73
CA LEU A 175 16.11 -15.09 -1.96
C LEU A 175 17.38 -15.23 -2.81
N GLU A 176 17.51 -14.46 -3.89
CA GLU A 176 18.70 -14.47 -4.75
C GLU A 176 19.97 -14.06 -3.99
N ARG A 177 19.92 -12.94 -3.25
CA ARG A 177 21.08 -12.41 -2.52
C ARG A 177 21.50 -13.26 -1.34
N THR A 178 20.58 -14.01 -0.76
CA THR A 178 20.86 -14.91 0.39
C THR A 178 21.16 -16.34 -0.02
N GLY A 179 20.83 -16.71 -1.25
CA GLY A 179 20.91 -18.10 -1.75
C GLY A 179 19.83 -19.02 -1.19
N MET A 180 18.76 -18.45 -0.60
CA MET A 180 17.62 -19.22 -0.11
C MET A 180 16.64 -19.54 -1.23
N THR A 181 15.84 -20.60 -1.04
CA THR A 181 14.76 -20.98 -1.95
C THR A 181 13.45 -21.10 -1.19
N ALA A 182 12.36 -20.57 -1.77
CA ALA A 182 11.03 -20.74 -1.23
C ALA A 182 10.43 -22.09 -1.68
N LYS A 183 9.77 -22.80 -0.75
CA LYS A 183 9.04 -24.04 -1.04
C LYS A 183 7.59 -23.76 -1.43
N GLU A 184 7.00 -22.74 -0.83
CA GLU A 184 5.61 -22.32 -1.02
C GLU A 184 5.52 -20.80 -0.95
N GLN A 185 4.53 -20.21 -1.62
CA GLN A 185 4.23 -18.80 -1.55
C GLN A 185 2.71 -18.59 -1.58
N PHE A 186 2.20 -17.68 -0.74
CA PHE A 186 0.82 -17.22 -0.81
C PHE A 186 0.74 -15.72 -0.54
N HIS A 187 -0.39 -15.11 -0.87
CA HIS A 187 -0.62 -13.68 -0.70
C HIS A 187 -1.89 -13.45 0.12
N THR A 188 -1.79 -12.55 1.07
CA THR A 188 -2.93 -11.98 1.78
C THR A 188 -2.94 -10.47 1.52
N ILE A 189 -4.08 -9.92 1.12
CA ILE A 189 -4.21 -8.50 0.82
C ILE A 189 -5.31 -7.87 1.67
N HIS A 190 -5.12 -6.60 2.01
CA HIS A 190 -6.09 -5.81 2.77
C HIS A 190 -6.19 -4.39 2.19
N ASN A 191 -7.26 -3.66 2.56
CA ASN A 191 -7.55 -2.33 2.03
C ASN A 191 -7.62 -2.34 0.49
N TYR A 192 -8.55 -3.12 -0.04
CA TYR A 192 -8.73 -3.33 -1.47
C TYR A 192 -10.21 -3.52 -1.82
N ILE A 193 -10.52 -3.48 -3.10
CA ILE A 193 -11.83 -3.84 -3.63
C ILE A 193 -11.68 -5.20 -4.31
N ASP A 194 -12.47 -6.16 -3.86
CA ASP A 194 -12.70 -7.40 -4.57
C ASP A 194 -13.68 -7.11 -5.71
N VAL A 195 -13.14 -7.02 -6.92
CA VAL A 195 -13.94 -6.59 -8.08
C VAL A 195 -14.88 -7.68 -8.59
N ASP A 196 -14.59 -8.94 -8.29
CA ASP A 196 -15.44 -10.08 -8.68
C ASP A 196 -16.66 -10.20 -7.77
N GLU A 197 -16.47 -10.02 -6.46
CA GLU A 197 -17.52 -10.10 -5.45
C GLU A 197 -18.14 -8.74 -5.11
N MET A 198 -17.55 -7.65 -5.59
CA MET A 198 -17.93 -6.26 -5.26
C MET A 198 -17.89 -6.00 -3.76
N ILE A 199 -16.89 -6.52 -3.08
CA ILE A 199 -16.67 -6.31 -1.64
C ILE A 199 -15.50 -5.35 -1.43
N LEU A 200 -15.79 -4.23 -0.73
CA LEU A 200 -14.75 -3.30 -0.24
C LEU A 200 -14.25 -3.78 1.12
N ARG A 201 -12.97 -4.15 1.21
CA ARG A 201 -12.31 -4.53 2.45
C ARG A 201 -11.40 -3.41 2.94
N LYS A 202 -11.70 -2.90 4.14
CA LYS A 202 -10.91 -1.88 4.84
C LYS A 202 -10.58 -2.35 6.25
N GLY A 203 -9.28 -2.59 6.52
CA GLY A 203 -8.86 -3.18 7.79
C GLY A 203 -9.25 -4.67 7.93
N SER A 204 -9.56 -5.33 6.82
CA SER A 204 -9.92 -6.74 6.73
C SER A 204 -9.29 -7.38 5.50
N ILE A 205 -9.19 -8.71 5.53
CA ILE A 205 -8.70 -9.58 4.47
C ILE A 205 -9.83 -10.50 3.99
N ALA A 206 -9.71 -11.07 2.78
CA ALA A 206 -10.53 -12.21 2.40
C ALA A 206 -10.17 -13.43 3.26
N ALA A 207 -11.18 -14.24 3.59
CA ALA A 207 -11.05 -15.48 4.34
C ALA A 207 -12.10 -16.50 3.87
N HIS A 208 -12.07 -16.77 2.56
CA HIS A 208 -12.96 -17.77 1.97
C HIS A 208 -12.69 -19.16 2.54
N LYS A 209 -13.64 -20.05 2.43
CA LYS A 209 -13.48 -21.41 2.94
C LYS A 209 -12.28 -22.11 2.29
N GLY A 210 -11.31 -22.47 3.11
CA GLY A 210 -10.08 -23.12 2.67
C GLY A 210 -9.00 -22.17 2.10
N GLU A 211 -9.19 -20.87 2.20
CA GLU A 211 -8.18 -19.87 1.85
C GLU A 211 -7.16 -19.72 2.98
N LYS A 212 -5.87 -19.92 2.66
CA LYS A 212 -4.75 -19.71 3.59
C LYS A 212 -4.46 -18.22 3.73
N VAL A 213 -4.46 -17.72 4.96
CA VAL A 213 -4.30 -16.29 5.25
C VAL A 213 -3.23 -16.03 6.30
N LEU A 214 -2.65 -14.83 6.26
CA LEU A 214 -1.68 -14.33 7.23
C LEU A 214 -2.27 -13.10 7.94
N ILE A 215 -2.26 -13.11 9.28
CA ILE A 215 -2.73 -12.02 10.14
C ILE A 215 -1.55 -11.54 10.99
N PRO A 216 -0.84 -10.46 10.60
CA PRO A 216 0.26 -9.90 11.37
C PRO A 216 -0.21 -9.30 12.68
N ILE A 217 0.51 -9.53 13.77
CA ILE A 217 0.22 -8.96 15.09
C ILE A 217 1.11 -7.73 15.31
N ASN A 218 2.38 -7.94 15.55
CA ASN A 218 3.39 -6.90 15.69
C ASN A 218 4.79 -7.51 15.57
N MET A 219 5.82 -6.68 15.56
CA MET A 219 7.21 -7.08 15.32
C MET A 219 7.85 -7.92 16.44
N ARG A 220 7.14 -8.20 17.55
CA ARG A 220 7.55 -9.11 18.64
C ARG A 220 6.71 -10.40 18.65
N ASP A 221 5.41 -10.24 18.51
CA ASP A 221 4.47 -11.36 18.68
C ASP A 221 4.29 -12.16 17.38
N GLY A 222 4.69 -11.57 16.24
CA GLY A 222 4.72 -12.25 14.93
C GLY A 222 3.39 -12.22 14.21
N SER A 223 3.04 -13.35 13.60
CA SER A 223 1.86 -13.46 12.76
C SER A 223 1.10 -14.76 12.99
N ILE A 224 -0.20 -14.75 12.72
CA ILE A 224 -1.04 -15.94 12.71
C ILE A 224 -1.17 -16.45 11.27
N ILE A 225 -0.87 -17.72 11.02
CA ILE A 225 -1.27 -18.42 9.80
C ILE A 225 -2.57 -19.14 10.10
N ALA A 226 -3.59 -18.92 9.26
CA ALA A 226 -4.90 -19.48 9.47
C ALA A 226 -5.55 -19.90 8.14
N MET A 227 -6.63 -20.64 8.27
CA MET A 227 -7.48 -21.08 7.17
C MET A 227 -8.86 -20.41 7.27
N GLY A 228 -9.30 -19.73 6.22
CA GLY A 228 -10.59 -19.08 6.15
C GLY A 228 -11.75 -20.06 6.28
N LYS A 229 -12.76 -19.71 7.07
CA LYS A 229 -13.99 -20.48 7.23
C LYS A 229 -15.05 -20.14 6.19
N GLY A 230 -14.90 -19.00 5.50
CA GLY A 230 -15.89 -18.52 4.53
C GLY A 230 -17.20 -18.13 5.19
N ASN A 231 -17.15 -17.45 6.33
CA ASN A 231 -18.34 -17.03 7.07
C ASN A 231 -19.05 -15.87 6.34
N PRO A 232 -20.29 -16.07 5.83
CA PRO A 232 -21.00 -15.03 5.08
C PRO A 232 -21.45 -13.84 5.97
N GLU A 233 -21.63 -14.04 7.27
CA GLU A 233 -21.99 -12.96 8.20
C GLU A 233 -20.87 -11.93 8.34
N TRP A 234 -19.63 -12.32 8.06
CA TRP A 234 -18.45 -11.47 8.01
C TRP A 234 -18.02 -11.11 6.58
N ASN A 235 -18.91 -11.23 5.59
CA ASN A 235 -18.58 -11.03 4.18
C ASN A 235 -17.32 -11.82 3.75
N TYR A 236 -17.24 -13.09 4.19
CA TYR A 236 -16.09 -13.96 3.90
C TYR A 236 -14.74 -13.32 4.25
N SER A 237 -14.69 -12.58 5.36
CA SER A 237 -13.54 -11.75 5.74
C SER A 237 -13.02 -12.09 7.13
N ALA A 238 -11.77 -11.73 7.40
CA ALA A 238 -11.13 -11.80 8.71
C ALA A 238 -10.37 -10.49 9.01
N PRO A 239 -9.96 -10.23 10.27
CA PRO A 239 -9.10 -9.11 10.59
C PRO A 239 -7.78 -9.15 9.80
N HIS A 240 -7.30 -7.99 9.36
CA HIS A 240 -6.05 -7.88 8.60
C HIS A 240 -4.79 -7.85 9.47
N GLY A 241 -4.94 -7.76 10.79
CA GLY A 241 -3.89 -7.63 11.79
C GLY A 241 -4.45 -7.27 13.14
N ALA A 242 -3.57 -7.07 14.14
CA ALA A 242 -3.97 -6.81 15.53
C ALA A 242 -4.72 -5.49 15.72
N GLY A 243 -4.49 -4.49 14.87
CA GLY A 243 -4.96 -3.14 15.11
C GLY A 243 -4.18 -2.43 16.22
N ARG A 244 -4.30 -1.13 16.27
CA ARG A 244 -3.54 -0.27 17.20
C ARG A 244 -4.40 0.06 18.42
N VAL A 245 -3.77 0.12 19.60
CA VAL A 245 -4.38 0.63 20.83
C VAL A 245 -4.21 2.13 20.99
N MET A 246 -3.30 2.75 20.20
CA MET A 246 -3.05 4.18 20.25
C MET A 246 -2.68 4.73 18.86
N SER A 247 -2.85 6.04 18.67
CA SER A 247 -2.46 6.73 17.44
C SER A 247 -0.93 6.78 17.27
N ARG A 248 -0.44 7.00 16.04
CA ARG A 248 0.98 7.20 15.79
C ARG A 248 1.56 8.41 16.56
N ALA A 249 0.79 9.50 16.63
CA ALA A 249 1.19 10.70 17.36
C ALA A 249 1.32 10.42 18.85
N THR A 250 0.36 9.73 19.45
CA THR A 250 0.40 9.32 20.85
C THR A 250 1.59 8.40 21.12
N ALA A 251 1.82 7.40 20.25
CA ALA A 251 2.94 6.47 20.40
C ALA A 251 4.31 7.19 20.43
N LYS A 252 4.52 8.16 19.52
CA LYS A 252 5.75 8.98 19.50
C LYS A 252 5.97 9.82 20.75
N GLN A 253 4.91 10.11 21.51
CA GLN A 253 4.98 10.91 22.72
C GLN A 253 5.10 10.06 23.98
N THR A 254 4.56 8.84 23.97
CA THR A 254 4.38 8.04 25.20
C THR A 254 5.25 6.79 25.27
N VAL A 255 5.67 6.24 24.12
CA VAL A 255 6.50 5.02 24.12
C VAL A 255 7.93 5.37 24.48
N ASN A 256 8.49 4.61 25.43
CA ASN A 256 9.88 4.74 25.86
C ASN A 256 10.79 3.87 24.99
N MET A 257 11.92 4.42 24.52
CA MET A 257 12.89 3.69 23.70
C MET A 257 13.53 2.50 24.40
N ASP A 258 13.73 2.57 25.72
CA ASP A 258 14.33 1.46 26.47
C ASP A 258 13.33 0.29 26.61
N GLU A 259 12.05 0.60 26.83
CA GLU A 259 10.97 -0.40 26.80
C GLU A 259 10.84 -1.03 25.41
N TYR A 260 10.98 -0.22 24.34
CA TYR A 260 10.95 -0.72 22.98
C TYR A 260 12.12 -1.66 22.70
N ARG A 261 13.35 -1.28 23.08
CA ARG A 261 14.53 -2.15 22.96
C ARG A 261 14.38 -3.45 23.74
N GLU A 262 13.85 -3.35 24.99
CA GLU A 262 13.60 -4.53 25.83
C GLU A 262 12.59 -5.47 25.20
N ALA A 263 11.48 -4.93 24.66
CA ALA A 263 10.43 -5.71 24.01
C ALA A 263 10.94 -6.47 22.75
N MET A 264 12.01 -5.98 22.12
CA MET A 264 12.60 -6.57 20.92
C MET A 264 13.79 -7.48 21.19
N LYS A 265 14.12 -7.74 22.48
CA LYS A 265 15.21 -8.66 22.81
C LYS A 265 14.97 -10.06 22.24
N GLY A 266 16.00 -10.64 21.64
CA GLY A 266 15.96 -11.96 21.01
C GLY A 266 15.56 -11.95 19.55
N ILE A 267 15.17 -10.81 19.00
CA ILE A 267 14.87 -10.62 17.57
C ILE A 267 16.01 -9.82 16.94
N TYR A 268 16.61 -10.34 15.89
CA TYR A 268 17.61 -9.58 15.13
C TYR A 268 16.95 -8.46 14.35
N THR A 269 17.31 -7.22 14.64
CA THR A 269 16.76 -6.05 13.94
C THR A 269 17.69 -4.85 14.00
N THR A 270 17.79 -4.12 12.91
CA THR A 270 18.45 -2.81 12.78
C THR A 270 17.44 -1.65 12.79
N SER A 271 16.15 -1.97 12.99
CA SER A 271 15.05 -1.02 12.81
C SER A 271 14.47 -0.48 14.12
N VAL A 272 15.09 -0.76 15.31
CA VAL A 272 14.65 -0.22 16.61
C VAL A 272 15.28 1.13 16.87
N ASN A 273 14.58 2.19 16.50
CA ASN A 273 15.03 3.58 16.62
C ASN A 273 13.84 4.54 16.78
N GLU A 274 14.10 5.83 16.99
CA GLU A 274 13.07 6.86 17.20
C GLU A 274 12.10 7.00 16.02
N ASN A 275 12.54 6.71 14.79
CA ASN A 275 11.69 6.84 13.59
C ASN A 275 10.69 5.70 13.45
N THR A 276 10.93 4.58 14.13
CA THR A 276 10.06 3.41 14.15
C THR A 276 9.34 3.22 15.48
N ILE A 277 9.48 4.13 16.42
CA ILE A 277 8.90 4.04 17.78
C ILE A 277 7.37 3.92 17.75
N ASP A 278 6.73 4.52 16.76
CA ASP A 278 5.28 4.42 16.55
C ASP A 278 4.83 3.05 16.01
N GLU A 279 5.76 2.15 15.74
CA GLU A 279 5.51 0.76 15.34
C GLU A 279 5.94 -0.26 16.42
N ALA A 280 6.32 0.22 17.62
CA ALA A 280 6.72 -0.62 18.74
C ALA A 280 5.60 -1.62 19.14
N PRO A 281 5.94 -2.84 19.63
CA PRO A 281 4.93 -3.87 19.93
C PRO A 281 3.80 -3.41 20.84
N MET A 282 4.10 -2.57 21.83
CA MET A 282 3.13 -2.09 22.82
C MET A 282 2.06 -1.14 22.25
N VAL A 283 2.18 -0.69 21.01
CA VAL A 283 1.17 0.15 20.37
C VAL A 283 0.05 -0.64 19.69
N TYR A 284 0.17 -1.98 19.67
CA TYR A 284 -0.78 -2.90 19.07
C TYR A 284 -1.52 -3.71 20.14
N LYS A 285 -2.71 -4.22 19.80
CA LYS A 285 -3.42 -5.20 20.61
C LYS A 285 -2.57 -6.46 20.77
N SER A 286 -2.74 -7.17 21.89
CA SER A 286 -2.02 -8.40 22.15
C SER A 286 -2.44 -9.53 21.18
N LEU A 287 -1.59 -10.54 21.06
CA LEU A 287 -1.92 -11.77 20.31
C LEU A 287 -3.17 -12.44 20.88
N ASP A 288 -3.29 -12.53 22.23
CA ASP A 288 -4.41 -13.18 22.90
C ASP A 288 -5.74 -12.47 22.60
N ASP A 289 -5.77 -11.12 22.62
CA ASP A 289 -6.95 -10.33 22.25
C ASP A 289 -7.45 -10.63 20.83
N ILE A 290 -6.55 -11.01 19.93
CA ILE A 290 -6.91 -11.33 18.54
C ILE A 290 -7.37 -12.78 18.43
N ILE A 291 -6.69 -13.72 19.06
CA ILE A 291 -7.04 -15.15 19.03
C ILE A 291 -8.47 -15.36 19.55
N ASP A 292 -8.85 -14.66 20.61
CA ASP A 292 -10.16 -14.80 21.24
C ASP A 292 -11.33 -14.43 20.32
N VAL A 293 -11.11 -13.53 19.35
CA VAL A 293 -12.19 -12.97 18.52
C VAL A 293 -12.22 -13.46 17.07
N ILE A 294 -11.18 -14.10 16.57
CA ILE A 294 -11.11 -14.47 15.14
C ILE A 294 -11.69 -15.84 14.81
N ASN A 295 -12.11 -16.60 15.83
CA ASN A 295 -12.60 -17.98 15.68
C ASN A 295 -13.82 -18.11 14.77
N GLU A 296 -14.62 -17.06 14.61
CA GLU A 296 -15.77 -17.08 13.70
C GLU A 296 -15.36 -16.98 12.22
N SER A 297 -14.20 -16.40 11.94
CA SER A 297 -13.74 -16.09 10.58
C SER A 297 -12.71 -17.08 10.07
N VAL A 298 -11.87 -17.61 10.94
CA VAL A 298 -10.73 -18.46 10.56
C VAL A 298 -10.50 -19.60 11.56
N ASP A 299 -9.87 -20.69 11.07
CA ASP A 299 -9.25 -21.72 11.88
C ASP A 299 -7.74 -21.43 11.96
N ILE A 300 -7.22 -21.22 13.16
CA ILE A 300 -5.79 -20.98 13.37
C ILE A 300 -5.01 -22.25 13.08
N ILE A 301 -4.01 -22.18 12.19
CA ILE A 301 -3.09 -23.27 11.90
C ILE A 301 -1.91 -23.20 12.86
N GLU A 302 -1.26 -22.02 12.92
CA GLU A 302 -0.11 -21.79 13.78
C GLU A 302 0.16 -20.30 14.01
N VAL A 303 0.95 -20.02 15.06
CA VAL A 303 1.52 -18.69 15.31
C VAL A 303 3.01 -18.78 15.01
N ILE A 304 3.47 -17.96 14.07
CA ILE A 304 4.87 -17.84 13.69
C ILE A 304 5.50 -16.64 14.42
N LYS A 305 6.71 -16.82 14.96
CA LYS A 305 7.39 -15.83 15.80
C LYS A 305 8.56 -15.20 15.06
N PRO A 306 8.73 -13.87 15.10
CA PRO A 306 9.82 -13.22 14.40
C PRO A 306 11.16 -13.57 15.04
N VAL A 307 12.13 -13.86 14.18
CA VAL A 307 13.55 -14.04 14.53
C VAL A 307 14.42 -12.95 13.89
N PHE A 308 13.86 -12.28 12.86
CA PHE A 308 14.44 -11.15 12.16
C PHE A 308 13.32 -10.16 11.78
N ASN A 309 13.54 -8.86 11.95
CA ASN A 309 12.63 -7.81 11.50
C ASN A 309 13.39 -6.65 10.87
N PHE A 310 12.87 -6.14 9.75
CA PHE A 310 13.38 -4.98 9.06
C PHE A 310 12.24 -4.03 8.69
N LYS A 311 12.42 -2.74 9.01
CA LYS A 311 11.54 -1.63 8.57
C LYS A 311 12.38 -0.58 7.85
N ALA A 312 11.88 -0.05 6.75
CA ALA A 312 12.51 1.11 6.13
C ALA A 312 12.31 2.34 7.02
N SER A 313 13.41 2.94 7.51
CA SER A 313 13.33 4.21 8.21
C SER A 313 13.17 5.36 7.21
N GLU A 314 12.29 6.32 7.50
CA GLU A 314 12.08 7.51 6.67
C GLU A 314 13.28 8.48 6.69
N ASP A 315 14.19 8.34 7.64
CA ASP A 315 15.33 9.24 7.86
C ASP A 315 16.52 9.02 6.93
N GLN A 316 16.45 8.09 6.02
CA GLN A 316 17.40 8.11 4.91
C GLN A 316 17.00 9.20 3.89
N ARG A 317 16.90 10.44 4.32
CA ARG A 317 16.90 11.59 3.40
C ARG A 317 18.34 11.75 2.87
N PRO A 318 18.61 11.45 1.61
CA PRO A 318 19.99 11.30 1.13
C PRO A 318 20.72 12.59 0.89
N TRP A 319 20.22 13.75 1.40
CA TRP A 319 20.89 15.01 1.00
C TRP A 319 20.48 16.21 1.88
N LYS A 320 20.93 16.20 3.10
CA LYS A 320 21.58 17.41 3.56
C LYS A 320 23.07 17.18 3.34
N LYS A 321 23.63 17.70 2.24
CA LYS A 321 25.05 17.98 2.18
C LYS A 321 25.33 18.90 3.36
N GLU A 322 26.20 18.49 4.26
CA GLU A 322 26.86 19.42 5.18
C GLU A 322 27.42 20.55 4.30
N GLY A 323 26.87 21.74 4.37
CA GLY A 323 27.32 22.89 3.58
C GLY A 323 26.24 23.85 3.09
N ASP A 324 24.95 23.61 3.26
CA ASP A 324 23.88 24.54 2.85
C ASP A 324 23.28 25.30 4.05
N GLU A 325 24.14 25.78 4.93
CA GLU A 325 23.84 26.88 5.85
C GLU A 325 24.17 28.22 5.18
N SER A 326 23.37 28.62 4.20
CA SER A 326 23.30 30.05 3.84
C SER A 326 22.04 30.31 3.00
N ASN A 327 21.08 30.87 3.65
CA ASN A 327 20.10 31.85 3.28
C ASN A 327 18.70 31.55 3.81
N GLY A 328 18.59 31.64 5.13
CA GLY A 328 17.32 31.98 5.78
C GLY A 328 17.38 33.44 6.19
N LYS A 329 17.13 34.35 5.28
CA LYS A 329 16.69 35.70 5.65
C LYS A 329 15.24 35.87 5.21
N ALA A 330 14.45 36.07 6.25
CA ALA A 330 13.17 36.68 6.29
C ALA A 330 12.92 37.73 5.20
N ASP A 331 11.69 37.75 4.71
CA ASP A 331 10.95 39.04 4.66
C ASP A 331 9.44 38.74 4.51
N LEU A 332 8.72 39.25 5.57
CA LEU A 332 7.34 39.72 5.67
C LEU A 332 6.19 38.92 5.03
#